data_4fb62dba251dba77a3c5c44a121e5988
#
_entry.id   4fb62dba251dba77a3c5c44a121e5988
#
_cell.length_a   1.000
_cell.length_b   1.000
_cell.length_c   1.000
_cell.angle_alpha   90.00
_cell.angle_beta   90.00
_cell.angle_gamma   90.00
#
_symmetry.space_group_name_H-M   'P 1'
#
loop_
_entity.id
_entity.type
_entity.pdbx_description
1 polymer ?
#
loop_
_entity_poly.entity_id
_entity_poly.type
_entity_poly.pdbx_seq_one_letter_code
_entity_poly.pdbx_strand_id
1 'polypeptide(L)'
;IGEGRVASSEMAYVSLIDQLNFKRLFGDFKFIHILLIPFIVFTVKNFKKKNTILNLLNLTFIFSILGFLFNQLITANQIYIFSLIPIIGALLHLNINQLNIDPRSCFLILFVVLFSTVKFHFRYNIDRKFHDLENIDKSKAINANLIHKNFKNLKWLSKFEDPENEMKTLILALKEIKNDSREKTLITHYQFFSTFLDQNLNILNRWYLWDNNTHPTENHKYFEFYKSFID
;
A
#
# COMPACT_ATOMS: atom_id res chain seq x y z
N ILE A 1 -4.47 -5.75 7.70
CA ILE A 1 -3.84 -4.46 7.26
C ILE A 1 -3.86 -4.31 5.75
N GLY A 2 -4.33 -5.16 5.05
CA GLY A 2 -4.32 -5.06 3.65
C GLY A 2 -5.59 -4.87 2.93
N GLU A 3 -6.60 -5.01 3.61
CA GLU A 3 -7.95 -4.76 3.15
C GLU A 3 -8.18 -3.31 2.71
N GLY A 4 -7.29 -2.39 3.07
CA GLY A 4 -7.39 -1.00 2.69
C GLY A 4 -6.76 -0.57 1.37
N ARG A 5 -6.25 -1.47 0.56
CA ARG A 5 -5.67 -1.08 -0.74
C ARG A 5 -6.70 -0.89 -1.83
N VAL A 6 -7.80 -1.54 -1.68
CA VAL A 6 -8.99 -1.26 -2.47
C VAL A 6 -9.98 -0.86 -1.42
N ALA A 7 -10.13 0.43 -1.23
CA ALA A 7 -11.32 0.90 -0.58
C ALA A 7 -12.46 0.31 -1.39
N SER A 8 -13.01 -0.81 -0.94
CA SER A 8 -14.34 -1.16 -1.38
C SER A 8 -15.19 0.08 -1.15
N SER A 9 -16.09 0.37 -2.04
CA SER A 9 -16.99 1.52 -1.85
C SER A 9 -17.65 1.48 -0.47
N GLU A 10 -17.88 0.31 0.10
CA GLU A 10 -18.33 0.11 1.47
C GLU A 10 -17.27 0.45 2.52
N MET A 11 -16.00 0.10 2.32
CA MET A 11 -14.92 0.48 3.26
C MET A 11 -14.52 1.95 3.14
N ALA A 12 -14.65 2.58 1.98
CA ALA A 12 -14.47 4.02 1.85
C ALA A 12 -15.56 4.80 2.61
N TYR A 13 -16.72 4.19 2.78
CA TYR A 13 -17.84 4.74 3.56
C TYR A 13 -17.94 4.21 4.97
N VAL A 14 -17.18 3.18 5.36
CA VAL A 14 -16.97 2.86 6.78
C VAL A 14 -16.17 4.00 7.38
N SER A 15 -16.91 4.93 7.43
CA SER A 15 -16.87 6.24 7.97
C SER A 15 -15.47 6.79 8.15
N LEU A 16 -15.23 7.87 7.42
CA LEU A 16 -14.22 8.86 7.75
C LEU A 16 -14.11 9.06 9.28
N ILE A 17 -15.21 8.98 10.01
CA ILE A 17 -15.33 9.12 11.45
C ILE A 17 -14.60 7.98 12.18
N ASP A 18 -14.77 6.73 11.77
CA ASP A 18 -14.06 5.58 12.38
C ASP A 18 -12.58 5.56 12.05
N GLN A 19 -12.20 6.09 10.89
CA GLN A 19 -10.79 6.25 10.49
C GLN A 19 -10.11 7.39 11.24
N LEU A 20 -10.81 8.46 11.59
CA LEU A 20 -10.29 9.63 12.31
C LEU A 20 -10.23 9.42 13.83
N ASN A 21 -10.31 8.18 14.32
CA ASN A 21 -10.18 7.94 15.75
C ASN A 21 -8.76 8.26 16.26
N PHE A 22 -8.66 8.65 17.53
CA PHE A 22 -7.43 9.06 18.18
C PHE A 22 -6.32 8.00 18.10
N LYS A 23 -6.68 6.73 18.20
CA LYS A 23 -5.73 5.61 18.15
C LYS A 23 -5.03 5.51 16.80
N ARG A 24 -5.76 5.69 15.70
CA ARG A 24 -5.17 5.68 14.34
C ARG A 24 -4.40 6.96 14.06
N LEU A 25 -5.00 8.11 14.35
CA LEU A 25 -4.38 9.40 14.07
C LEU A 25 -3.04 9.57 14.80
N PHE A 26 -2.97 9.25 16.08
CA PHE A 26 -1.77 9.45 16.88
C PHE A 26 -0.94 8.18 17.09
N GLY A 27 -1.55 7.00 17.10
CA GLY A 27 -0.84 5.75 17.32
C GLY A 27 0.01 5.33 16.12
N ASP A 28 -0.58 5.31 14.95
CA ASP A 28 0.09 4.86 13.72
C ASP A 28 1.11 5.87 13.21
N PHE A 29 0.81 7.17 13.33
CA PHE A 29 1.65 8.26 12.84
C PHE A 29 2.47 8.98 13.92
N LYS A 30 2.64 8.37 15.08
CA LYS A 30 3.31 8.99 16.25
C LYS A 30 4.68 9.63 15.93
N PHE A 31 5.49 8.99 15.10
CA PHE A 31 6.82 9.54 14.74
C PHE A 31 6.72 10.74 13.81
N ILE A 32 5.67 10.82 13.01
CA ILE A 32 5.39 12.01 12.21
C ILE A 32 4.95 13.14 13.12
N HIS A 33 4.04 12.90 14.06
CA HIS A 33 3.54 13.92 14.98
C HIS A 33 4.62 14.44 15.94
N ILE A 34 5.52 13.57 16.41
CA ILE A 34 6.67 13.99 17.26
C ILE A 34 7.53 15.08 16.58
N LEU A 35 7.66 15.02 15.26
CA LEU A 35 8.40 16.02 14.50
C LEU A 35 7.50 17.14 13.97
N LEU A 36 6.27 16.83 13.54
CA LEU A 36 5.35 17.79 12.96
C LEU A 36 4.86 18.83 13.96
N ILE A 37 4.54 18.43 15.19
CA ILE A 37 4.07 19.36 16.24
C ILE A 37 5.12 20.45 16.52
N PRO A 38 6.37 20.12 16.86
CA PRO A 38 7.39 21.16 17.04
C PRO A 38 7.69 21.92 15.75
N PHE A 39 7.59 21.28 14.56
CA PHE A 39 7.76 21.97 13.29
C PHE A 39 6.71 23.08 13.12
N ILE A 40 5.45 22.82 13.39
CA ILE A 40 4.38 23.82 13.37
C ILE A 40 4.67 24.95 14.38
N VAL A 41 5.00 24.60 15.61
CA VAL A 41 5.28 25.58 16.68
C VAL A 41 6.44 26.50 16.29
N PHE A 42 7.54 25.95 15.79
CA PHE A 42 8.69 26.77 15.38
C PHE A 42 8.44 27.57 14.10
N THR A 43 7.64 27.03 13.18
CA THR A 43 7.19 27.80 12.01
C THR A 43 6.42 29.04 12.45
N VAL A 44 5.44 28.92 13.34
CA VAL A 44 4.69 30.06 13.87
C VAL A 44 5.59 31.08 14.56
N LYS A 45 6.58 30.62 15.35
CA LYS A 45 7.58 31.53 15.96
C LYS A 45 8.43 32.24 14.91
N ASN A 46 8.79 31.58 13.81
CA ASN A 46 9.60 32.13 12.74
C ASN A 46 8.86 33.15 11.87
N PHE A 47 7.53 33.15 11.84
CA PHE A 47 6.76 34.16 11.12
C PHE A 47 7.16 35.59 11.49
N LYS A 48 7.55 35.83 12.74
CA LYS A 48 8.00 37.13 13.22
C LYS A 48 9.35 37.59 12.62
N LYS A 49 10.13 36.65 12.07
CA LYS A 49 11.50 36.94 11.55
C LYS A 49 11.53 37.35 10.06
N LYS A 50 10.40 37.59 9.41
CA LYS A 50 10.27 38.13 8.06
C LYS A 50 11.01 37.33 6.94
N ASN A 51 11.36 36.06 7.18
CA ASN A 51 11.92 35.20 6.15
C ASN A 51 10.77 34.58 5.32
N THR A 52 10.34 35.32 4.31
CA THR A 52 9.17 34.96 3.51
C THR A 52 9.32 33.61 2.81
N ILE A 53 10.52 33.32 2.28
CA ILE A 53 10.77 32.08 1.53
C ILE A 53 10.65 30.87 2.46
N LEU A 54 11.30 30.90 3.63
CA LEU A 54 11.23 29.80 4.57
C LEU A 54 9.81 29.63 5.13
N ASN A 55 9.11 30.71 5.41
CA ASN A 55 7.74 30.66 5.90
C ASN A 55 6.79 30.06 4.86
N LEU A 56 6.93 30.44 3.58
CA LEU A 56 6.15 29.86 2.50
C LEU A 56 6.44 28.36 2.33
N LEU A 57 7.70 27.97 2.35
CA LEU A 57 8.14 26.59 2.29
C LEU A 57 7.54 25.77 3.43
N ASN A 58 7.66 26.27 4.66
CA ASN A 58 7.10 25.60 5.85
C ASN A 58 5.59 25.41 5.75
N LEU A 59 4.84 26.45 5.34
CA LEU A 59 3.40 26.33 5.16
C LEU A 59 3.02 25.29 4.10
N THR A 60 3.69 25.34 2.95
CA THR A 60 3.46 24.37 1.88
C THR A 60 3.65 22.94 2.38
N PHE A 61 4.73 22.68 3.12
CA PHE A 61 4.98 21.34 3.68
C PHE A 61 3.99 20.96 4.77
N ILE A 62 3.58 21.86 5.66
CA ILE A 62 2.57 21.59 6.68
C ILE A 62 1.27 21.14 6.02
N PHE A 63 0.77 21.90 5.04
CA PHE A 63 -0.46 21.54 4.33
C PHE A 63 -0.31 20.23 3.55
N SER A 64 0.82 20.00 2.90
CA SER A 64 1.11 18.75 2.21
C SER A 64 1.11 17.55 3.16
N ILE A 65 1.77 17.67 4.32
CA ILE A 65 1.84 16.60 5.32
C ILE A 65 0.44 16.29 5.86
N LEU A 66 -0.35 17.31 6.17
CA LEU A 66 -1.74 17.13 6.64
C LEU A 66 -2.60 16.46 5.56
N GLY A 67 -2.46 16.88 4.29
CA GLY A 67 -3.13 16.23 3.16
C GLY A 67 -2.71 14.76 2.99
N PHE A 68 -1.42 14.44 3.13
CA PHE A 68 -0.94 13.07 3.09
C PHE A 68 -1.44 12.23 4.28
N LEU A 69 -1.46 12.80 5.49
CA LEU A 69 -2.02 12.12 6.68
C LEU A 69 -3.49 11.78 6.44
N PHE A 70 -4.26 12.74 5.95
CA PHE A 70 -5.66 12.54 5.62
C PHE A 70 -5.84 11.43 4.56
N ASN A 71 -5.07 11.48 3.48
CA ASN A 71 -5.10 10.46 2.43
C ASN A 71 -4.76 9.06 2.99
N GLN A 72 -3.71 8.96 3.83
CA GLN A 72 -3.30 7.70 4.42
C GLN A 72 -4.33 7.12 5.40
N LEU A 73 -5.05 8.00 6.11
CA LEU A 73 -6.15 7.57 6.99
C LEU A 73 -7.31 6.97 6.19
N ILE A 74 -7.66 7.59 5.05
CA ILE A 74 -8.75 7.11 4.20
C ILE A 74 -8.37 5.82 3.47
N THR A 75 -7.16 5.77 2.89
CA THR A 75 -6.73 4.65 2.06
C THR A 75 -6.10 3.51 2.84
N ALA A 76 -5.92 3.66 4.16
CA ALA A 76 -5.17 2.75 5.04
C ALA A 76 -3.75 2.41 4.54
N ASN A 77 -3.19 3.19 3.60
CA ASN A 77 -1.87 2.99 3.03
C ASN A 77 -0.82 3.79 3.79
N GLN A 78 -0.18 3.18 4.77
CA GLN A 78 0.74 3.86 5.70
C GLN A 78 2.18 3.99 5.20
N ILE A 79 2.56 3.33 4.12
CA ILE A 79 3.97 3.15 3.77
C ILE A 79 4.65 4.44 3.31
N TYR A 80 3.99 5.21 2.46
CA TYR A 80 4.62 6.35 1.79
C TYR A 80 4.87 7.56 2.68
N ILE A 81 4.03 7.78 3.66
CA ILE A 81 4.13 8.96 4.51
C ILE A 81 5.40 8.96 5.38
N PHE A 82 5.95 7.81 5.69
CA PHE A 82 7.15 7.71 6.52
C PHE A 82 8.41 8.25 5.85
N SER A 83 8.42 8.37 4.53
CA SER A 83 9.48 9.05 3.78
C SER A 83 9.56 10.56 4.09
N LEU A 84 8.50 11.15 4.62
CA LEU A 84 8.47 12.55 5.03
C LEU A 84 9.21 12.82 6.34
N ILE A 85 9.48 11.80 7.15
CA ILE A 85 10.16 11.97 8.44
C ILE A 85 11.51 12.70 8.31
N PRO A 86 12.42 12.29 7.40
CA PRO A 86 13.67 13.03 7.20
C PRO A 86 13.45 14.47 6.72
N ILE A 87 12.45 14.69 5.88
CA ILE A 87 12.12 16.01 5.34
C ILE A 87 11.61 16.94 6.45
N ILE A 88 10.68 16.46 7.28
CA ILE A 88 10.19 17.21 8.45
C ILE A 88 11.35 17.50 9.42
N GLY A 89 12.22 16.53 9.64
CA GLY A 89 13.41 16.70 10.47
C GLY A 89 14.36 17.79 9.95
N ALA A 90 14.61 17.81 8.65
CA ALA A 90 15.44 18.84 8.01
C ALA A 90 14.81 20.24 8.11
N LEU A 91 13.52 20.38 7.84
CA LEU A 91 12.80 21.64 7.95
C LEU A 91 12.74 22.14 9.40
N LEU A 92 12.54 21.22 10.36
CA LEU A 92 12.58 21.54 11.77
C LEU A 92 13.96 22.03 12.20
N HIS A 93 15.03 21.40 11.71
CA HIS A 93 16.41 21.83 11.95
C HIS A 93 16.66 23.26 11.41
N LEU A 94 16.19 23.58 10.20
CA LEU A 94 16.29 24.93 9.63
C LEU A 94 15.57 25.97 10.50
N ASN A 95 14.37 25.64 11.00
CA ASN A 95 13.62 26.53 11.87
C ASN A 95 14.32 26.76 13.22
N ILE A 96 14.93 25.73 13.82
CA ILE A 96 15.69 25.81 15.07
C ILE A 96 16.90 26.72 14.90
N ASN A 97 17.66 26.53 13.82
CA ASN A 97 18.83 27.37 13.52
C ASN A 97 18.43 28.84 13.34
N GLN A 98 17.34 29.13 12.66
CA GLN A 98 16.86 30.49 12.49
C GLN A 98 16.41 31.15 13.79
N LEU A 99 15.93 30.37 14.74
CA LEU A 99 15.53 30.83 16.07
C LEU A 99 16.70 30.94 17.08
N ASN A 100 17.89 30.48 16.67
CA ASN A 100 19.09 30.40 17.56
C ASN A 100 18.82 29.56 18.83
N ILE A 101 18.07 28.44 18.64
CA ILE A 101 17.80 27.51 19.74
C ILE A 101 19.03 26.62 19.98
N ASP A 102 19.18 26.11 21.20
CA ASP A 102 20.28 25.24 21.61
C ASP A 102 20.56 24.13 20.61
N PRO A 103 21.77 23.99 20.08
CA PRO A 103 22.15 22.96 19.12
C PRO A 103 21.91 21.53 19.62
N ARG A 104 21.78 21.30 20.92
CA ARG A 104 21.41 20.00 21.50
C ARG A 104 20.07 19.51 20.99
N SER A 105 19.14 20.41 20.64
CA SER A 105 17.86 20.07 20.03
C SER A 105 18.02 19.37 18.67
N CYS A 106 19.09 19.68 17.93
CA CYS A 106 19.40 19.05 16.66
C CYS A 106 19.77 17.57 16.82
N PHE A 107 20.46 17.20 17.89
CA PHE A 107 20.77 15.79 18.19
C PHE A 107 19.52 14.99 18.49
N LEU A 108 18.55 15.58 19.20
CA LEU A 108 17.26 14.92 19.47
C LEU A 108 16.49 14.68 18.18
N ILE A 109 16.44 15.66 17.29
CA ILE A 109 15.79 15.50 15.97
C ILE A 109 16.48 14.41 15.18
N LEU A 110 17.80 14.45 15.09
CA LEU A 110 18.57 13.44 14.36
C LEU A 110 18.31 12.04 14.92
N PHE A 111 18.29 11.90 16.24
CA PHE A 111 17.97 10.63 16.89
C PHE A 111 16.57 10.11 16.50
N VAL A 112 15.54 10.97 16.57
CA VAL A 112 14.18 10.59 16.21
C VAL A 112 14.09 10.20 14.72
N VAL A 113 14.76 10.95 13.84
CA VAL A 113 14.80 10.66 12.40
C VAL A 113 15.48 9.31 12.13
N LEU A 114 16.66 9.10 12.68
CA LEU A 114 17.42 7.85 12.50
C LEU A 114 16.67 6.66 13.08
N PHE A 115 16.17 6.76 14.30
CA PHE A 115 15.43 5.70 14.97
C PHE A 115 14.17 5.31 14.16
N SER A 116 13.38 6.28 13.75
CA SER A 116 12.16 6.01 12.98
C SER A 116 12.48 5.46 11.59
N THR A 117 13.52 5.98 10.93
CA THR A 117 13.96 5.47 9.62
C THR A 117 14.39 4.01 9.71
N VAL A 118 15.23 3.67 10.68
CA VAL A 118 15.68 2.29 10.92
C VAL A 118 14.49 1.38 11.23
N LYS A 119 13.59 1.80 12.14
CA LYS A 119 12.40 1.04 12.50
C LYS A 119 11.51 0.75 11.29
N PHE A 120 11.24 1.77 10.46
CA PHE A 120 10.38 1.58 9.30
C PHE A 120 11.08 0.85 8.16
N HIS A 121 12.42 0.96 8.04
CA HIS A 121 13.20 0.13 7.13
C HIS A 121 13.05 -1.36 7.47
N PHE A 122 13.23 -1.73 8.74
CA PHE A 122 13.01 -3.12 9.16
C PHE A 122 11.58 -3.57 8.87
N ARG A 123 10.58 -2.79 9.29
CA ARG A 123 9.17 -3.16 9.11
C ARG A 123 8.75 -3.34 7.65
N TYR A 124 9.23 -2.48 6.75
CA TYR A 124 8.70 -2.44 5.38
C TYR A 124 9.63 -3.01 4.31
N ASN A 125 10.91 -3.15 4.59
CA ASN A 125 11.88 -3.67 3.64
C ASN A 125 12.43 -5.04 4.02
N ILE A 126 12.65 -5.30 5.31
CA ILE A 126 13.22 -6.57 5.79
C ILE A 126 12.12 -7.54 6.23
N ASP A 127 11.25 -7.10 7.15
CA ASP A 127 10.17 -7.93 7.68
C ASP A 127 8.88 -7.78 6.86
N ARG A 128 9.01 -7.30 5.63
CA ARG A 128 7.86 -7.09 4.77
C ARG A 128 7.14 -8.39 4.50
N LYS A 129 5.94 -8.50 5.05
CA LYS A 129 5.02 -9.58 4.74
C LYS A 129 4.12 -9.14 3.61
N PHE A 130 4.09 -9.94 2.55
CA PHE A 130 3.07 -9.76 1.53
C PHE A 130 1.72 -10.09 2.13
N HIS A 131 0.72 -9.37 1.70
CA HIS A 131 -0.65 -9.42 2.15
C HIS A 131 -1.20 -10.81 2.43
N ASP A 132 -0.98 -11.69 1.51
CA ASP A 132 -1.52 -13.02 1.54
C ASP A 132 -0.56 -14.05 2.12
N LEU A 133 0.61 -13.61 2.60
CA LEU A 133 1.69 -14.48 3.04
C LEU A 133 2.05 -14.32 4.53
N GLU A 134 1.20 -13.68 5.35
CA GLU A 134 1.53 -13.37 6.75
C GLU A 134 1.76 -14.60 7.62
N ASN A 135 1.03 -15.68 7.36
CA ASN A 135 1.06 -16.90 8.17
C ASN A 135 1.49 -18.14 7.38
N ILE A 136 2.15 -17.94 6.23
CA ILE A 136 2.54 -19.05 5.37
C ILE A 136 3.86 -19.65 5.85
N ASP A 137 3.86 -20.96 5.91
CA ASP A 137 5.07 -21.75 6.14
C ASP A 137 5.91 -21.82 4.85
N LYS A 138 6.98 -21.05 4.81
CA LYS A 138 7.89 -20.99 3.66
C LYS A 138 8.62 -22.32 3.41
N SER A 139 8.68 -23.23 4.40
CA SER A 139 9.28 -24.54 4.22
C SER A 139 8.49 -25.44 3.26
N LYS A 140 7.19 -25.18 3.15
CA LYS A 140 6.28 -25.88 2.23
C LYS A 140 6.34 -25.36 0.79
N ALA A 141 7.21 -24.40 0.49
CA ALA A 141 7.34 -23.85 -0.86
C ALA A 141 7.84 -24.91 -1.85
N ILE A 142 7.11 -25.09 -2.93
CA ILE A 142 7.43 -26.02 -4.02
C ILE A 142 7.96 -25.28 -5.25
N ASN A 143 8.58 -26.00 -6.18
CA ASN A 143 9.12 -25.39 -7.38
C ASN A 143 7.98 -25.01 -8.35
N ALA A 144 7.88 -23.75 -8.68
CA ALA A 144 6.84 -23.25 -9.57
C ALA A 144 7.05 -23.62 -11.07
N ASN A 145 8.23 -24.10 -11.44
CA ASN A 145 8.51 -24.62 -12.78
C ASN A 145 7.65 -25.84 -13.15
N LEU A 146 7.06 -26.51 -12.17
CA LEU A 146 6.09 -27.59 -12.38
C LEU A 146 4.79 -27.10 -13.02
N ILE A 147 4.42 -25.85 -12.80
CA ILE A 147 3.27 -25.22 -13.48
C ILE A 147 3.66 -24.85 -14.90
N HIS A 148 4.77 -24.13 -15.08
CA HIS A 148 5.25 -23.74 -16.39
C HIS A 148 6.74 -23.42 -16.37
N LYS A 149 7.46 -23.73 -17.49
CA LYS A 149 8.90 -23.51 -17.63
C LYS A 149 9.37 -22.07 -17.37
N ASN A 150 8.52 -21.08 -17.64
CA ASN A 150 8.81 -19.67 -17.40
C ASN A 150 8.92 -19.31 -15.91
N PHE A 151 8.43 -20.18 -15.02
CA PHE A 151 8.59 -20.03 -13.58
C PHE A 151 9.89 -20.67 -13.03
N LYS A 152 10.85 -20.93 -13.89
CA LYS A 152 12.16 -21.43 -13.46
C LYS A 152 12.74 -20.50 -12.39
N ASN A 153 13.21 -21.12 -11.30
CA ASN A 153 13.77 -20.43 -10.12
C ASN A 153 12.75 -19.71 -9.22
N LEU A 154 11.47 -19.79 -9.50
CA LEU A 154 10.42 -19.31 -8.60
C LEU A 154 9.94 -20.43 -7.68
N LYS A 155 9.46 -20.03 -6.52
CA LYS A 155 8.83 -20.92 -5.55
C LYS A 155 7.33 -20.58 -5.47
N TRP A 156 6.51 -21.62 -5.44
CA TRP A 156 5.07 -21.51 -5.26
C TRP A 156 4.71 -21.71 -3.79
N LEU A 157 3.92 -20.80 -3.27
CA LEU A 157 3.34 -20.85 -1.92
C LEU A 157 1.85 -20.60 -2.04
N SER A 158 1.06 -21.31 -1.26
CA SER A 158 -0.37 -21.12 -1.16
C SER A 158 -0.77 -20.57 0.21
N LYS A 159 -1.79 -19.74 0.24
CA LYS A 159 -2.42 -19.26 1.47
C LYS A 159 -3.64 -20.13 1.85
N PHE A 160 -4.31 -20.67 0.87
CA PHE A 160 -5.63 -21.28 1.04
C PHE A 160 -5.59 -22.80 1.12
N GLU A 161 -4.60 -23.40 0.47
CA GLU A 161 -4.46 -24.85 0.37
C GLU A 161 -3.00 -25.28 0.49
N ASP A 162 -2.79 -26.57 0.56
CA ASP A 162 -1.47 -27.14 0.39
C ASP A 162 -0.94 -26.81 -1.03
N PRO A 163 0.28 -26.26 -1.15
CA PRO A 163 0.84 -25.84 -2.42
C PRO A 163 0.84 -26.92 -3.51
N GLU A 164 0.99 -28.19 -3.14
CA GLU A 164 0.93 -29.30 -4.10
C GLU A 164 -0.46 -29.52 -4.67
N ASN A 165 -1.49 -29.45 -3.84
CA ASN A 165 -2.87 -29.62 -4.29
C ASN A 165 -3.31 -28.45 -5.17
N GLU A 166 -2.97 -27.24 -4.77
CA GLU A 166 -3.22 -26.04 -5.60
C GLU A 166 -2.53 -26.18 -6.96
N MET A 167 -1.26 -26.56 -6.97
CA MET A 167 -0.50 -26.76 -8.21
C MET A 167 -1.14 -27.82 -9.13
N LYS A 168 -1.58 -28.97 -8.58
CA LYS A 168 -2.28 -29.99 -9.35
C LYS A 168 -3.54 -29.42 -10.00
N THR A 169 -4.32 -28.68 -9.23
CA THR A 169 -5.53 -28.00 -9.73
C THR A 169 -5.22 -27.01 -10.85
N LEU A 170 -4.17 -26.19 -10.69
CA LEU A 170 -3.75 -25.23 -11.72
C LEU A 170 -3.27 -25.90 -13.00
N ILE A 171 -2.52 -27.01 -12.91
CA ILE A 171 -2.06 -27.77 -14.07
C ILE A 171 -3.27 -28.38 -14.82
N LEU A 172 -4.24 -28.94 -14.10
CA LEU A 172 -5.48 -29.45 -14.70
C LEU A 172 -6.26 -28.33 -15.40
N ALA A 173 -6.46 -27.21 -14.73
CA ALA A 173 -7.13 -26.05 -15.30
C ALA A 173 -6.42 -25.54 -16.57
N LEU A 174 -5.10 -25.42 -16.55
CA LEU A 174 -4.31 -25.05 -17.74
C LEU A 174 -4.51 -26.01 -18.89
N LYS A 175 -4.55 -27.32 -18.62
CA LYS A 175 -4.78 -28.35 -19.63
C LYS A 175 -6.17 -28.23 -20.25
N GLU A 176 -7.20 -28.07 -19.44
CA GLU A 176 -8.58 -27.90 -19.90
C GLU A 176 -8.75 -26.64 -20.74
N ILE A 177 -8.21 -25.51 -20.25
CA ILE A 177 -8.27 -24.24 -20.99
C ILE A 177 -7.54 -24.37 -22.34
N LYS A 178 -6.40 -25.05 -22.38
CA LYS A 178 -5.62 -25.24 -23.60
C LYS A 178 -6.36 -26.11 -24.64
N ASN A 179 -7.05 -27.13 -24.18
CA ASN A 179 -7.71 -28.09 -25.05
C ASN A 179 -9.07 -27.59 -25.60
N ASP A 180 -9.66 -26.60 -24.98
CA ASP A 180 -10.90 -25.99 -25.44
C ASP A 180 -10.60 -24.96 -26.54
N SER A 181 -11.20 -25.05 -27.68
CA SER A 181 -11.03 -24.15 -28.83
C SER A 181 -12.00 -22.95 -28.84
N ARG A 182 -12.97 -22.92 -27.94
CA ARG A 182 -13.94 -21.82 -27.84
C ARG A 182 -13.31 -20.55 -27.33
N GLU A 183 -13.95 -19.43 -27.59
CA GLU A 183 -13.60 -18.18 -26.92
C GLU A 183 -13.83 -18.30 -25.41
N LYS A 184 -12.94 -17.69 -24.61
CA LYS A 184 -12.91 -17.86 -23.17
C LYS A 184 -12.78 -16.55 -22.44
N THR A 185 -13.56 -16.42 -21.39
CA THR A 185 -13.41 -15.36 -20.39
C THR A 185 -12.82 -15.96 -19.13
N LEU A 186 -11.75 -15.35 -18.63
CA LEU A 186 -11.07 -15.80 -17.42
C LEU A 186 -11.43 -14.90 -16.24
N ILE A 187 -12.09 -15.50 -15.24
CA ILE A 187 -12.45 -14.84 -13.98
C ILE A 187 -11.72 -15.57 -12.86
N THR A 188 -10.53 -15.10 -12.50
CA THR A 188 -9.69 -15.74 -11.48
C THR A 188 -8.62 -14.81 -10.95
N HIS A 189 -8.07 -15.14 -9.78
CA HIS A 189 -6.84 -14.53 -9.26
C HIS A 189 -5.59 -14.94 -10.06
N TYR A 190 -5.65 -16.06 -10.77
CA TYR A 190 -4.53 -16.63 -11.54
C TYR A 190 -4.47 -16.05 -12.97
N GLN A 191 -4.35 -14.76 -13.09
CA GLN A 191 -4.38 -14.06 -14.39
C GLN A 191 -3.20 -14.38 -15.32
N PHE A 192 -2.18 -15.06 -14.82
CA PHE A 192 -1.02 -15.46 -15.60
C PHE A 192 -1.29 -16.55 -16.66
N PHE A 193 -2.46 -17.18 -16.66
CA PHE A 193 -2.82 -18.25 -17.59
C PHE A 193 -2.70 -17.82 -19.05
N SER A 194 -3.15 -16.61 -19.38
CA SER A 194 -3.02 -16.06 -20.73
C SER A 194 -1.58 -16.00 -21.23
N THR A 195 -0.63 -15.69 -20.32
CA THR A 195 0.79 -15.58 -20.65
C THR A 195 1.42 -16.95 -21.00
N PHE A 196 0.90 -18.04 -20.43
CA PHE A 196 1.46 -19.38 -20.66
C PHE A 196 0.81 -20.12 -21.79
N LEU A 197 -0.47 -19.86 -22.03
CA LEU A 197 -1.22 -20.57 -23.05
C LEU A 197 -1.03 -19.97 -24.43
N ASP A 198 -0.42 -18.78 -24.52
CA ASP A 198 -0.32 -17.99 -25.75
C ASP A 198 -1.72 -17.83 -26.41
N GLN A 199 -2.73 -17.67 -25.60
CA GLN A 199 -4.12 -17.52 -26.01
C GLN A 199 -4.65 -16.18 -25.51
N ASN A 200 -5.45 -15.54 -26.35
CA ASN A 200 -6.19 -14.37 -25.93
C ASN A 200 -7.36 -14.81 -25.04
N LEU A 201 -7.15 -14.81 -23.74
CA LEU A 201 -8.22 -15.01 -22.78
C LEU A 201 -8.82 -13.64 -22.46
N ASN A 202 -10.11 -13.49 -22.65
CA ASN A 202 -10.78 -12.24 -22.33
C ASN A 202 -10.79 -12.04 -20.80
N ILE A 203 -9.86 -11.22 -20.32
CA ILE A 203 -9.72 -10.90 -18.88
C ILE A 203 -10.35 -9.54 -18.67
N LEU A 204 -11.52 -9.53 -18.09
CA LEU A 204 -12.34 -8.34 -17.89
C LEU A 204 -11.76 -7.38 -16.85
N ASN A 205 -11.10 -7.93 -15.83
CA ASN A 205 -10.56 -7.17 -14.73
C ASN A 205 -9.11 -7.53 -14.47
N ARG A 206 -8.32 -6.51 -14.19
CA ARG A 206 -6.92 -6.67 -13.79
C ARG A 206 -6.75 -7.37 -12.43
N TRP A 207 -7.76 -7.22 -11.56
CA TRP A 207 -7.81 -7.78 -10.21
C TRP A 207 -9.17 -8.41 -10.03
N TYR A 208 -9.21 -9.64 -9.64
CA TYR A 208 -10.45 -10.30 -9.26
C TYR A 208 -10.56 -10.27 -7.74
N LEU A 209 -11.52 -9.52 -7.24
CA LEU A 209 -11.88 -9.45 -5.82
C LEU A 209 -13.34 -9.88 -5.69
N TRP A 210 -13.61 -10.67 -4.68
CA TRP A 210 -14.94 -11.22 -4.39
C TRP A 210 -15.88 -10.25 -3.67
N ASP A 211 -15.46 -9.00 -3.49
CA ASP A 211 -16.16 -7.91 -2.83
C ASP A 211 -17.07 -7.07 -3.76
N ASN A 212 -17.43 -7.60 -4.94
CA ASN A 212 -18.23 -6.95 -5.98
C ASN A 212 -17.63 -5.69 -6.64
N ASN A 213 -16.40 -5.32 -6.32
CA ASN A 213 -15.77 -4.14 -6.94
C ASN A 213 -15.14 -4.45 -8.30
N THR A 214 -14.88 -5.70 -8.58
CA THR A 214 -14.22 -6.16 -9.81
C THR A 214 -15.19 -6.78 -10.82
N HIS A 215 -16.40 -7.06 -10.40
CA HIS A 215 -17.49 -7.55 -11.24
C HIS A 215 -18.80 -6.92 -10.75
N PRO A 216 -19.32 -5.93 -11.45
CA PRO A 216 -20.54 -5.26 -11.03
C PRO A 216 -21.73 -6.23 -11.04
N THR A 217 -22.60 -6.11 -10.04
CA THR A 217 -23.88 -6.80 -9.97
C THR A 217 -24.94 -6.05 -10.77
N GLU A 218 -26.10 -6.67 -11.02
CA GLU A 218 -27.18 -6.09 -11.81
C GLU A 218 -27.59 -4.68 -11.41
N ASN A 219 -27.48 -4.33 -10.15
CA ASN A 219 -27.81 -3.01 -9.63
C ASN A 219 -26.69 -1.97 -9.78
N HIS A 220 -25.55 -2.37 -10.34
CA HIS A 220 -24.42 -1.49 -10.50
C HIS A 220 -24.50 -0.73 -11.82
N LYS A 221 -24.22 0.59 -11.81
CA LYS A 221 -24.31 1.46 -13.00
C LYS A 221 -23.45 1.00 -14.18
N TYR A 222 -22.45 0.17 -13.94
CA TYR A 222 -21.55 -0.36 -14.97
C TYR A 222 -21.91 -1.80 -15.39
N PHE A 223 -23.01 -2.35 -14.90
CA PHE A 223 -23.40 -3.74 -15.18
C PHE A 223 -23.58 -3.99 -16.68
N GLU A 224 -24.31 -3.12 -17.37
CA GLU A 224 -24.55 -3.27 -18.81
C GLU A 224 -23.24 -3.16 -19.62
N PHE A 225 -22.36 -2.26 -19.24
CA PHE A 225 -21.03 -2.16 -19.85
C PHE A 225 -20.23 -3.44 -19.62
N TYR A 226 -20.22 -3.96 -18.40
CA TYR A 226 -19.54 -5.20 -18.06
C TYR A 226 -20.11 -6.41 -18.81
N LYS A 227 -21.43 -6.50 -18.90
CA LYS A 227 -22.14 -7.54 -19.64
C LYS A 227 -21.76 -7.57 -21.12
N SER A 228 -21.61 -6.41 -21.74
CA SER A 228 -21.21 -6.31 -23.15
C SER A 228 -19.83 -6.88 -23.49
N PHE A 229 -19.01 -7.19 -22.49
CA PHE A 229 -17.73 -7.88 -22.66
C PHE A 229 -17.85 -9.40 -22.51
N ILE A 230 -18.95 -9.87 -21.95
CA ILE A 230 -19.17 -11.30 -21.69
C ILE A 230 -20.00 -11.93 -22.82
N ASP A 231 -20.96 -11.17 -23.35
CA ASP A 231 -21.82 -11.57 -24.47
C ASP A 231 -21.06 -11.48 -25.81
#